data_682b57b6ef12e840b67480dbcc61c0d6
#
_entry.id   682b57b6ef12e840b67480dbcc61c0d6
#
_cell.length_a   1.000
_cell.length_b   1.000
_cell.length_c   1.000
_cell.angle_alpha   90.00
_cell.angle_beta   90.00
_cell.angle_gamma   90.00
#
_symmetry.space_group_name_H-M   'P 1'
#
loop_
_entity.id
_entity.type
_entity.pdbx_description
1 polymer ?
#
loop_
_entity_poly.entity_id
_entity_poly.type
_entity_poly.pdbx_seq_one_letter_code
_entity_poly.pdbx_strand_id
1 'polypeptide(L)'
;KAPADLKEAMDLAYYIGQRPADVLSLSIVKVSDGILEYRQGKTHTPQRIAITGPLEELLKRIEVRKATFKVASINLLVDERGQRMTKAKLRSRFEKARSDAGIAGKDFQFRDLRSKSGSDLKDQHGLESARALLGHTSVTMTEHYTNRRRGAIITKIPVRK
;
A
#
# COMPACT_ATOMS: atom_id res chain seq x y z
N LYS A 1 9.98 -17.35 4.88
CA LYS A 1 9.31 -16.88 3.64
C LYS A 1 7.91 -16.37 3.99
N ALA A 2 7.56 -15.14 3.61
CA ALA A 2 6.26 -14.55 3.96
C ALA A 2 5.09 -15.36 3.35
N PRO A 3 3.99 -15.62 4.10
CA PRO A 3 2.81 -16.33 3.59
C PRO A 3 2.08 -15.51 2.50
N ALA A 4 1.27 -16.19 1.68
CA ALA A 4 0.63 -15.59 0.50
C ALA A 4 -0.25 -14.38 0.84
N ASP A 5 -1.06 -14.49 1.88
CA ASP A 5 -1.96 -13.42 2.34
C ASP A 5 -1.21 -12.18 2.86
N LEU A 6 -0.05 -12.36 3.50
CA LEU A 6 0.81 -11.25 3.89
C LEU A 6 1.43 -10.57 2.65
N LYS A 7 1.89 -11.35 1.66
CA LYS A 7 2.43 -10.79 0.41
C LYS A 7 1.39 -9.98 -0.33
N GLU A 8 0.17 -10.51 -0.47
CA GLU A 8 -0.95 -9.79 -1.08
C GLU A 8 -1.26 -8.48 -0.35
N ALA A 9 -1.25 -8.50 0.98
CA ALA A 9 -1.47 -7.29 1.78
C ALA A 9 -0.34 -6.26 1.58
N MET A 10 0.91 -6.70 1.49
CA MET A 10 2.07 -5.82 1.26
C MET A 10 2.05 -5.24 -0.16
N ASP A 11 1.81 -6.08 -1.17
CA ASP A 11 1.73 -5.65 -2.57
C ASP A 11 0.58 -4.65 -2.76
N LEU A 12 -0.60 -4.95 -2.19
CA LEU A 12 -1.75 -4.05 -2.27
C LEU A 12 -1.45 -2.70 -1.60
N ALA A 13 -0.88 -2.72 -0.38
CA ALA A 13 -0.49 -1.50 0.32
C ALA A 13 0.52 -0.65 -0.48
N TYR A 14 1.44 -1.30 -1.18
CA TYR A 14 2.42 -0.64 -2.03
C TYR A 14 1.78 -0.05 -3.30
N TYR A 15 1.02 -0.84 -4.06
CA TYR A 15 0.45 -0.37 -5.34
C TYR A 15 -0.56 0.76 -5.16
N ILE A 16 -1.38 0.71 -4.12
CA ILE A 16 -2.38 1.77 -3.88
C ILE A 16 -1.89 2.88 -2.94
N GLY A 17 -0.72 2.74 -2.33
CA GLY A 17 -0.11 3.75 -1.46
C GLY A 17 -0.93 4.11 -0.22
N GLN A 18 -1.77 3.19 0.31
CA GLN A 18 -2.71 3.53 1.38
C GLN A 18 -2.27 3.08 2.78
N ARG A 19 -2.93 3.64 3.81
CA ARG A 19 -2.69 3.26 5.21
C ARG A 19 -3.15 1.83 5.47
N PRO A 20 -2.53 1.10 6.42
CA PRO A 20 -2.92 -0.29 6.71
C PRO A 20 -4.41 -0.48 6.98
N ALA A 21 -5.05 0.46 7.68
CA ALA A 21 -6.49 0.40 7.96
C ALA A 21 -7.33 0.53 6.67
N ASP A 22 -6.93 1.41 5.76
CA ASP A 22 -7.61 1.62 4.47
C ASP A 22 -7.46 0.38 3.59
N VAL A 23 -6.25 -0.20 3.51
CA VAL A 23 -5.98 -1.45 2.78
C VAL A 23 -6.86 -2.60 3.29
N LEU A 24 -6.99 -2.76 4.60
CA LEU A 24 -7.82 -3.79 5.23
C LEU A 24 -9.34 -3.57 5.09
N SER A 25 -9.76 -2.35 4.73
CA SER A 25 -11.17 -2.01 4.52
C SER A 25 -11.66 -2.25 3.10
N LEU A 26 -10.77 -2.59 2.18
CA LEU A 26 -11.13 -2.80 0.78
C LEU A 26 -11.95 -4.07 0.58
N SER A 27 -12.91 -3.98 -0.32
CA SER A 27 -13.79 -5.10 -0.70
C SER A 27 -13.97 -5.15 -2.21
N ILE A 28 -14.46 -6.27 -2.73
CA ILE A 28 -14.69 -6.45 -4.18
C ILE A 28 -15.78 -5.51 -4.72
N VAL A 29 -16.72 -5.09 -3.87
CA VAL A 29 -17.76 -4.11 -4.25
C VAL A 29 -17.20 -2.72 -4.51
N LYS A 30 -15.94 -2.48 -4.21
CA LYS A 30 -15.21 -1.26 -4.53
C LYS A 30 -14.56 -1.29 -5.92
N VAL A 31 -14.69 -2.40 -6.63
CA VAL A 31 -14.14 -2.61 -7.97
C VAL A 31 -15.27 -2.54 -8.99
N SER A 32 -15.24 -1.55 -9.86
CA SER A 32 -16.20 -1.36 -10.96
C SER A 32 -15.48 -0.77 -12.17
N ASP A 33 -15.82 -1.26 -13.36
CA ASP A 33 -15.34 -0.73 -14.63
C ASP A 33 -13.82 -0.54 -14.71
N GLY A 34 -13.05 -1.47 -14.13
CA GLY A 34 -11.59 -1.39 -14.08
C GLY A 34 -11.05 -0.32 -13.12
N ILE A 35 -11.87 0.16 -12.19
CA ILE A 35 -11.48 1.17 -11.20
C ILE A 35 -11.73 0.63 -9.80
N LEU A 36 -10.76 0.83 -8.91
CA LEU A 36 -10.90 0.62 -7.48
C LEU A 36 -11.27 1.96 -6.82
N GLU A 37 -12.48 2.05 -6.29
CA GLU A 37 -13.00 3.26 -5.63
C GLU A 37 -13.15 3.07 -4.13
N TYR A 38 -12.66 4.02 -3.34
CA TYR A 38 -12.83 4.01 -1.88
C TYR A 38 -12.61 5.41 -1.29
N ARG A 39 -12.93 5.57 -0.01
CA ARG A 39 -12.60 6.77 0.77
C ARG A 39 -11.60 6.43 1.87
N GLN A 40 -10.61 7.27 2.05
CA GLN A 40 -9.64 7.13 3.14
C GLN A 40 -10.33 7.31 4.50
N GLY A 41 -10.11 6.39 5.45
CA GLY A 41 -10.79 6.43 6.73
C GLY A 41 -10.43 7.64 7.59
N LYS A 42 -9.20 8.15 7.50
CA LYS A 42 -8.74 9.29 8.32
C LYS A 42 -9.13 10.66 7.74
N THR A 43 -9.02 10.82 6.43
CA THR A 43 -9.18 12.14 5.76
C THR A 43 -10.45 12.25 4.94
N HIS A 44 -11.19 11.14 4.81
CA HIS A 44 -12.38 10.99 3.96
C HIS A 44 -12.15 11.37 2.48
N THR A 45 -10.89 11.48 2.08
CA THR A 45 -10.51 11.79 0.70
C THR A 45 -10.96 10.66 -0.22
N PRO A 46 -11.74 10.94 -1.26
CA PRO A 46 -12.11 9.94 -2.25
C PRO A 46 -10.88 9.55 -3.07
N GLN A 47 -10.75 8.28 -3.40
CA GLN A 47 -9.69 7.71 -4.22
C GLN A 47 -10.29 6.87 -5.32
N ARG A 48 -9.77 7.03 -6.54
CA ARG A 48 -10.13 6.26 -7.73
C ARG A 48 -8.83 5.82 -8.39
N ILE A 49 -8.56 4.53 -8.38
CA ILE A 49 -7.32 3.97 -8.91
C ILE A 49 -7.65 3.05 -10.07
N ALA A 50 -7.08 3.32 -11.25
CA ALA A 50 -7.20 2.44 -12.41
C ALA A 50 -6.54 1.09 -12.11
N ILE A 51 -7.27 0.02 -12.36
CA ILE A 51 -6.80 -1.36 -12.20
C ILE A 51 -6.08 -1.76 -13.48
N THR A 52 -4.78 -1.55 -13.50
CA THR A 52 -3.92 -1.86 -14.65
C THR A 52 -2.59 -2.46 -14.19
N GLY A 53 -1.91 -3.17 -15.09
CA GLY A 53 -0.57 -3.71 -14.86
C GLY A 53 -0.45 -4.54 -13.58
N PRO A 54 0.55 -4.27 -12.73
CA PRO A 54 0.81 -5.08 -11.52
C PRO A 54 -0.36 -5.11 -10.51
N LEU A 55 -1.19 -4.07 -10.45
CA LEU A 55 -2.38 -4.07 -9.58
C LEU A 55 -3.45 -5.04 -10.11
N GLU A 56 -3.65 -5.09 -11.43
CA GLU A 56 -4.58 -6.05 -12.05
C GLU A 56 -4.13 -7.49 -11.80
N GLU A 57 -2.85 -7.78 -12.01
CA GLU A 57 -2.26 -9.09 -11.74
C GLU A 57 -2.42 -9.50 -10.27
N LEU A 58 -2.19 -8.56 -9.35
CA LEU A 58 -2.40 -8.79 -7.93
C LEU A 58 -3.86 -9.14 -7.61
N LEU A 59 -4.82 -8.39 -8.13
CA LEU A 59 -6.24 -8.63 -7.87
C LEU A 59 -6.69 -9.98 -8.43
N LYS A 60 -6.24 -10.36 -9.64
CA LYS A 60 -6.47 -11.70 -10.21
C LYS A 60 -5.89 -12.80 -9.31
N ARG A 61 -4.67 -12.63 -8.81
CA ARG A 61 -4.03 -13.58 -7.88
C ARG A 61 -4.82 -13.73 -6.57
N ILE A 62 -5.29 -12.62 -6.00
CA ILE A 62 -6.14 -12.61 -4.82
C ILE A 62 -7.45 -13.37 -5.09
N GLU A 63 -8.09 -13.12 -6.21
CA GLU A 63 -9.34 -13.78 -6.62
C GLU A 63 -9.15 -15.30 -6.76
N VAL A 64 -8.14 -15.75 -7.49
CA VAL A 64 -7.79 -17.17 -7.64
C VAL A 64 -7.58 -17.83 -6.29
N ARG A 65 -6.82 -17.21 -5.39
CA ARG A 65 -6.62 -17.76 -4.04
C ARG A 65 -7.92 -17.79 -3.24
N LYS A 66 -8.74 -16.75 -3.31
CA LYS A 66 -10.04 -16.70 -2.62
C LYS A 66 -10.99 -17.79 -3.11
N ALA A 67 -10.97 -18.11 -4.39
CA ALA A 67 -11.80 -19.19 -4.96
C ALA A 67 -11.48 -20.58 -4.38
N THR A 68 -10.32 -20.77 -3.74
CA THR A 68 -9.98 -22.05 -3.07
C THR A 68 -10.68 -22.24 -1.73
N PHE A 69 -11.30 -21.19 -1.17
CA PHE A 69 -11.98 -21.26 0.12
C PHE A 69 -13.47 -21.59 -0.04
N LYS A 70 -14.02 -22.36 0.90
CA LYS A 70 -15.45 -22.71 0.92
C LYS A 70 -16.37 -21.50 1.21
N VAL A 71 -15.85 -20.48 1.87
CA VAL A 71 -16.61 -19.30 2.29
C VAL A 71 -16.23 -18.13 1.41
N ALA A 72 -17.20 -17.56 0.71
CA ALA A 72 -17.03 -16.35 -0.05
C ALA A 72 -16.91 -15.14 0.89
N SER A 73 -15.88 -14.33 0.69
CA SER A 73 -15.68 -13.08 1.43
C SER A 73 -15.72 -11.90 0.47
N ILE A 74 -16.47 -10.86 0.82
CA ILE A 74 -16.47 -9.60 0.07
C ILE A 74 -15.18 -8.80 0.27
N ASN A 75 -14.41 -9.07 1.33
CA ASN A 75 -13.15 -8.37 1.57
C ASN A 75 -12.10 -8.79 0.56
N LEU A 76 -11.29 -7.84 0.06
CA LEU A 76 -10.18 -8.16 -0.84
C LEU A 76 -9.15 -9.03 -0.13
N LEU A 77 -8.73 -8.62 1.05
CA LEU A 77 -7.72 -9.37 1.82
C LEU A 77 -8.39 -10.35 2.79
N VAL A 78 -8.04 -11.62 2.59
CA VAL A 78 -8.47 -12.72 3.46
C VAL A 78 -7.23 -13.49 3.98
N ASP A 79 -7.40 -14.11 5.13
CA ASP A 79 -6.36 -14.93 5.75
C ASP A 79 -6.29 -16.35 5.13
N GLU A 80 -5.53 -17.25 5.76
CA GLU A 80 -5.36 -18.66 5.35
C GLU A 80 -6.63 -19.49 5.44
N ARG A 81 -7.68 -18.99 6.08
CA ARG A 81 -8.99 -19.64 6.23
C ARG A 81 -10.08 -19.00 5.37
N GLY A 82 -9.71 -18.02 4.51
CA GLY A 82 -10.67 -17.26 3.74
C GLY A 82 -11.45 -16.20 4.55
N GLN A 83 -11.10 -16.01 5.83
CA GLN A 83 -11.73 -15.00 6.68
C GLN A 83 -11.09 -13.62 6.46
N ARG A 84 -11.84 -12.56 6.74
CA ARG A 84 -11.32 -11.19 6.67
C ARG A 84 -9.98 -11.06 7.39
N MET A 85 -8.97 -10.52 6.72
CA MET A 85 -7.69 -10.17 7.35
C MET A 85 -7.90 -9.07 8.39
N THR A 86 -7.63 -9.36 9.67
CA THR A 86 -7.73 -8.38 10.75
C THR A 86 -6.42 -7.62 10.94
N LYS A 87 -6.50 -6.42 11.55
CA LYS A 87 -5.33 -5.61 11.88
C LYS A 87 -4.35 -6.37 12.79
N ALA A 88 -4.85 -7.10 13.76
CA ALA A 88 -4.03 -7.89 14.68
C ALA A 88 -3.29 -9.02 13.92
N LYS A 89 -3.99 -9.74 13.05
CA LYS A 89 -3.40 -10.83 12.24
C LYS A 89 -2.37 -10.29 11.26
N LEU A 90 -2.67 -9.20 10.54
CA LEU A 90 -1.71 -8.55 9.65
C LEU A 90 -0.44 -8.14 10.40
N ARG A 91 -0.60 -7.50 11.55
CA ARG A 91 0.52 -7.07 12.39
C ARG A 91 1.38 -8.25 12.84
N SER A 92 0.77 -9.28 13.43
CA SER A 92 1.49 -10.47 13.91
C SER A 92 2.28 -11.17 12.79
N ARG A 93 1.66 -11.34 11.61
CA ARG A 93 2.32 -11.96 10.45
C ARG A 93 3.47 -11.12 9.91
N PHE A 94 3.28 -9.82 9.83
CA PHE A 94 4.31 -8.91 9.37
C PHE A 94 5.50 -8.86 10.34
N GLU A 95 5.24 -8.78 11.66
CA GLU A 95 6.28 -8.79 12.69
C GLU A 95 7.06 -10.10 12.66
N LYS A 96 6.37 -11.25 12.53
CA LYS A 96 7.03 -12.56 12.38
C LYS A 96 7.89 -12.61 11.11
N ALA A 97 7.35 -12.26 9.95
CA ALA A 97 8.10 -12.31 8.68
C ALA A 97 9.31 -11.38 8.69
N ARG A 98 9.19 -10.21 9.33
CA ARG A 98 10.28 -9.26 9.52
C ARG A 98 11.36 -9.84 10.43
N SER A 99 10.97 -10.43 11.56
CA SER A 99 11.89 -11.10 12.49
C SER A 99 12.62 -12.28 11.82
N ASP A 100 11.89 -13.12 11.08
CA ASP A 100 12.46 -14.25 10.33
C ASP A 100 13.47 -13.79 9.25
N ALA A 101 13.32 -12.56 8.77
CA ALA A 101 14.25 -11.92 7.81
C ALA A 101 15.43 -11.19 8.48
N GLY A 102 15.53 -11.18 9.81
CA GLY A 102 16.57 -10.49 10.56
C GLY A 102 16.47 -8.96 10.52
N ILE A 103 15.30 -8.40 10.17
CA ILE A 103 15.08 -6.96 10.05
C ILE A 103 14.56 -6.41 11.39
N ALA A 104 15.25 -5.40 11.95
CA ALA A 104 14.83 -4.79 13.21
C ALA A 104 13.51 -4.01 13.06
N GLY A 105 12.71 -3.97 14.14
CA GLY A 105 11.40 -3.33 14.12
C GLY A 105 11.41 -1.83 13.81
N LYS A 106 12.50 -1.14 14.13
CA LYS A 106 12.70 0.27 13.82
C LYS A 106 13.02 0.54 12.34
N ASP A 107 13.58 -0.46 11.63
CA ASP A 107 14.09 -0.29 10.27
C ASP A 107 13.02 -0.43 9.20
N PHE A 108 12.00 -1.28 9.44
CA PHE A 108 10.91 -1.48 8.50
C PHE A 108 9.59 -1.80 9.21
N GLN A 109 8.56 -1.03 8.90
CA GLN A 109 7.19 -1.23 9.38
C GLN A 109 6.23 -1.30 8.20
N PHE A 110 5.08 -1.98 8.36
CA PHE A 110 4.09 -2.13 7.29
C PHE A 110 3.65 -0.78 6.68
N ARG A 111 3.52 0.25 7.52
CA ARG A 111 3.18 1.63 7.07
C ARG A 111 4.22 2.26 6.15
N ASP A 112 5.45 1.76 6.16
CA ASP A 112 6.54 2.29 5.33
C ASP A 112 6.37 1.94 3.85
N LEU A 113 5.56 0.93 3.53
CA LEU A 113 5.16 0.61 2.16
C LEU A 113 4.47 1.80 1.50
N ARG A 114 3.64 2.56 2.24
CA ARG A 114 3.01 3.77 1.74
C ARG A 114 4.04 4.86 1.42
N SER A 115 5.05 5.06 2.27
CA SER A 115 6.13 6.01 2.02
C SER A 115 6.96 5.60 0.80
N LYS A 116 7.25 4.30 0.69
CA LYS A 116 7.97 3.73 -0.47
C LYS A 116 7.20 3.95 -1.76
N SER A 117 5.91 3.60 -1.78
CA SER A 117 5.00 3.82 -2.91
C SER A 117 5.00 5.29 -3.37
N GLY A 118 4.80 6.21 -2.43
CA GLY A 118 4.81 7.66 -2.74
C GLY A 118 6.16 8.14 -3.27
N SER A 119 7.28 7.65 -2.72
CA SER A 119 8.61 8.01 -3.19
C SER A 119 8.88 7.49 -4.60
N ASP A 120 8.54 6.23 -4.87
CA ASP A 120 8.76 5.63 -6.19
C ASP A 120 7.89 6.30 -7.26
N LEU A 121 6.62 6.60 -6.92
CA LEU A 121 5.73 7.29 -7.86
C LEU A 121 6.19 8.73 -8.12
N LYS A 122 6.72 9.43 -7.08
CA LYS A 122 7.33 10.75 -7.25
C LYS A 122 8.51 10.70 -8.20
N ASP A 123 9.39 9.71 -8.03
CA ASP A 123 10.59 9.56 -8.86
C ASP A 123 10.23 9.23 -10.33
N GLN A 124 9.14 8.48 -10.56
CA GLN A 124 8.71 8.05 -11.89
C GLN A 124 7.82 9.08 -12.59
N HIS A 125 6.91 9.74 -11.86
CA HIS A 125 5.81 10.53 -12.42
C HIS A 125 5.63 11.90 -11.77
N GLY A 126 6.56 12.30 -10.89
CA GLY A 126 6.54 13.60 -10.24
C GLY A 126 5.69 13.70 -8.98
N LEU A 127 5.84 14.83 -8.29
CA LEU A 127 5.29 15.09 -6.97
C LEU A 127 3.75 15.08 -6.94
N GLU A 128 3.10 15.61 -7.99
CA GLU A 128 1.64 15.68 -8.07
C GLU A 128 1.01 14.27 -8.16
N SER A 129 1.62 13.36 -8.90
CA SER A 129 1.17 11.97 -8.97
C SER A 129 1.25 11.29 -7.61
N ALA A 130 2.35 11.49 -6.89
CA ALA A 130 2.51 10.99 -5.53
C ALA A 130 1.49 11.61 -4.56
N ARG A 131 1.23 12.92 -4.67
CA ARG A 131 0.23 13.63 -3.88
C ARG A 131 -1.17 13.06 -4.10
N ALA A 132 -1.56 12.84 -5.35
CA ALA A 132 -2.84 12.27 -5.71
C ALA A 132 -3.00 10.85 -5.14
N LEU A 133 -2.01 9.96 -5.34
CA LEU A 133 -2.03 8.59 -4.81
C LEU A 133 -2.14 8.57 -3.28
N LEU A 134 -1.37 9.41 -2.59
CA LEU A 134 -1.38 9.47 -1.14
C LEU A 134 -2.63 10.18 -0.60
N GLY A 135 -3.38 10.91 -1.41
CA GLY A 135 -4.55 11.69 -0.99
C GLY A 135 -4.16 12.80 -0.02
N HIS A 136 -3.02 13.46 -0.25
CA HIS A 136 -2.57 14.59 0.54
C HIS A 136 -3.16 15.89 0.00
N THR A 137 -3.72 16.71 0.87
CA THR A 137 -4.29 18.02 0.53
C THR A 137 -3.22 19.07 0.31
N SER A 138 -2.01 18.89 0.87
CA SER A 138 -0.90 19.83 0.72
C SER A 138 0.34 19.16 0.12
N VAL A 139 1.10 19.92 -0.67
CA VAL A 139 2.38 19.50 -1.25
C VAL A 139 3.41 19.23 -0.16
N THR A 140 3.48 20.06 0.87
CA THR A 140 4.39 19.94 2.01
C THR A 140 4.25 18.57 2.72
N MET A 141 3.01 18.06 2.87
CA MET A 141 2.78 16.73 3.44
C MET A 141 3.39 15.63 2.57
N THR A 142 3.29 15.77 1.26
CA THR A 142 3.84 14.78 0.32
C THR A 142 5.36 14.81 0.34
N GLU A 143 5.97 15.98 0.31
CA GLU A 143 7.42 16.16 0.42
C GLU A 143 7.96 15.57 1.72
N HIS A 144 7.34 15.87 2.86
CA HIS A 144 7.72 15.28 4.13
C HIS A 144 7.64 13.75 4.11
N TYR A 145 6.60 13.18 3.51
CA TYR A 145 6.39 11.74 3.44
C TYR A 145 7.39 11.04 2.52
N THR A 146 7.70 11.65 1.37
CA THR A 146 8.60 11.06 0.36
C THR A 146 10.08 11.27 0.71
N ASN A 147 10.43 12.36 1.40
CA ASN A 147 11.80 12.72 1.73
C ASN A 147 12.29 12.17 3.09
N ARG A 148 11.38 11.68 3.94
CA ARG A 148 11.69 11.30 5.33
C ARG A 148 12.82 10.27 5.47
N ARG A 149 13.03 9.40 4.48
CA ARG A 149 14.05 8.34 4.53
C ARG A 149 15.24 8.57 3.61
N ARG A 150 15.08 9.35 2.55
CA ARG A 150 16.11 9.52 1.52
C ARG A 150 16.84 10.86 1.59
N GLY A 151 16.32 11.83 2.34
CA GLY A 151 16.77 13.21 2.26
C GLY A 151 16.36 13.89 0.95
N ALA A 152 16.56 15.21 0.86
CA ALA A 152 16.34 15.95 -0.37
C ALA A 152 17.55 15.80 -1.31
N ILE A 153 17.30 15.64 -2.61
CA ILE A 153 18.36 15.70 -3.62
C ILE A 153 18.78 17.16 -3.77
N ILE A 154 20.04 17.46 -3.45
CA ILE A 154 20.63 18.78 -3.64
C ILE A 154 21.08 18.90 -5.10
N THR A 155 20.30 19.61 -5.91
CA THR A 155 20.57 19.79 -7.35
C THR A 155 21.40 21.03 -7.67
N LYS A 156 21.61 21.93 -6.68
CA LYS A 156 22.42 23.14 -6.84
C LYS A 156 23.40 23.26 -5.70
N ILE A 157 24.66 23.36 -6.00
CA ILE A 157 25.76 23.63 -5.07
C ILE A 157 26.26 25.06 -5.28
N PRO A 158 26.73 25.77 -4.24
CA PRO A 158 27.33 27.09 -4.43
C PRO A 158 28.60 26.97 -5.25
N VAL A 159 28.75 27.81 -6.26
CA VAL A 159 29.98 27.95 -7.06
C VAL A 159 30.79 29.09 -6.44
N ARG A 160 32.07 28.82 -6.13
CA ARG A 160 33.01 29.88 -5.70
C ARG A 160 33.14 30.89 -6.84
N LYS A 161 32.88 32.17 -6.52
CA LYS A 161 33.23 33.31 -7.40
C LYS A 161 34.73 33.53 -7.38
#